data_44b47bd65808141691852ada737b697b
#
_entry.id   44b47bd65808141691852ada737b697b
#
_cell.length_a   1.000
_cell.length_b   1.000
_cell.length_c   1.000
_cell.angle_alpha   90.00
_cell.angle_beta   90.00
_cell.angle_gamma   90.00
#
_symmetry.space_group_name_H-M   'P 1'
#
loop_
_entity.id
_entity.type
_entity.pdbx_description
1 polymer ?
#
loop_
_entity_poly.entity_id
_entity_poly.type
_entity_poly.pdbx_seq_one_letter_code
_entity_poly.pdbx_strand_id
1 'polypeptide(L)'
;MTSALASRLLQDGLDMHRRGAVTDAAARYSQILKFEPKNVDALCLLGLAYGELKRSAEAVEFLRKATRLAPKHAVAHNFLGGALKELGRADEALASFDRAISHRPDLMDAYVNRADLLMALNRPAEAVETYDRALSIHPNFFQGWCNRGVALERMNRLEDAIASYDRAIALRADLTAAHANRGNALAALGRHEAAVDSFDRALATKPDFAEIHLNRGNSLARLRRREEALASYERALAIRPDMAEAQFGRGMVLREQTRFEEAVRCFDRAIALNRNDAVRGLFHSHRAEALNMLGRFPEALADVSHCLQVAPDDDQALYAVSLVELLHGRWREAWPRYERRIALKVGIPEGFSPPAWPPWRGESLKDELLVLRGEQGLGDHILFSCFGAHLAKLGYRIVLWTKPSLQPLLRTVPGVERVVSDIAVLAGSSDVRWASMMSVPGILGTTPETVPRNRPFLTAEPDRVAAWRERLGTHGFKIGIAWQNAGASHLDKLRSIPLREFATLGAIPGVRLISLQKGAGVEDIPAAAFQVETLGDNFDEGGGAFLDSAAVMMNLDLVVTPCNAIAHLAGALGRPTFVALMHVPEWRWLLDRDDSPWYPATRLFRQSGAGDWPGVFARIADAVHARRSQTD
;
A
#
# COMPACT_ATOMS: atom_id res chain seq x y z
N MET A 1 23.35 -45.73 -56.97
CA MET A 1 22.67 -44.42 -56.76
C MET A 1 22.74 -44.10 -55.26
N THR A 2 23.56 -43.48 -54.95
CA THR A 2 24.66 -43.33 -54.29
C THR A 2 24.76 -42.03 -53.49
N SER A 3 25.55 -42.01 -52.51
CA SER A 3 25.87 -40.94 -51.52
C SER A 3 25.70 -39.49 -52.04
N ALA A 4 26.03 -39.25 -53.32
CA ALA A 4 25.87 -37.94 -53.95
C ALA A 4 24.38 -37.45 -54.08
N LEU A 5 23.44 -38.35 -54.39
CA LEU A 5 22.01 -38.00 -54.47
C LEU A 5 21.44 -37.80 -53.08
N ALA A 6 21.82 -38.60 -52.09
CA ALA A 6 21.39 -38.42 -50.71
C ALA A 6 21.92 -37.10 -50.14
N SER A 7 23.17 -36.72 -50.41
CA SER A 7 23.74 -35.43 -50.00
C SER A 7 23.04 -34.25 -50.63
N ARG A 8 22.68 -34.33 -51.93
CA ARG A 8 21.93 -33.28 -52.62
C ARG A 8 20.50 -33.11 -52.05
N LEU A 9 19.78 -34.22 -51.84
CA LEU A 9 18.45 -34.20 -51.24
C LEU A 9 18.47 -33.70 -49.82
N LEU A 10 19.54 -33.99 -49.07
CA LEU A 10 19.72 -33.48 -47.72
C LEU A 10 19.88 -31.96 -47.73
N GLN A 11 20.74 -31.43 -48.62
CA GLN A 11 20.92 -29.99 -48.79
C GLN A 11 19.65 -29.29 -49.21
N ASP A 12 18.93 -29.82 -50.21
CA ASP A 12 17.63 -29.27 -50.68
C ASP A 12 16.62 -29.26 -49.53
N GLY A 13 16.55 -30.34 -48.74
CA GLY A 13 15.69 -30.41 -47.56
C GLY A 13 16.05 -29.40 -46.48
N LEU A 14 17.33 -29.18 -46.20
CA LEU A 14 17.81 -28.16 -45.25
C LEU A 14 17.46 -26.74 -45.72
N ASP A 15 17.60 -26.45 -47.01
CA ASP A 15 17.27 -25.14 -47.57
C ASP A 15 15.74 -24.89 -47.55
N MET A 16 14.93 -25.90 -47.78
CA MET A 16 13.46 -25.84 -47.60
C MET A 16 13.11 -25.60 -46.13
N HIS A 17 13.75 -26.29 -45.21
CA HIS A 17 13.54 -26.16 -43.77
C HIS A 17 13.85 -24.74 -43.29
N ARG A 18 15.01 -24.16 -43.70
CA ARG A 18 15.39 -22.78 -43.42
C ARG A 18 14.40 -21.72 -43.93
N ARG A 19 13.70 -22.04 -45.05
CA ARG A 19 12.64 -21.16 -45.63
C ARG A 19 11.27 -21.39 -44.99
N GLY A 20 11.15 -22.27 -43.98
CA GLY A 20 9.90 -22.59 -43.30
C GLY A 20 9.01 -23.58 -44.04
N ALA A 21 9.46 -24.15 -45.19
CA ALA A 21 8.75 -25.18 -45.94
C ALA A 21 8.95 -26.58 -45.31
N VAL A 22 8.52 -26.72 -44.05
CA VAL A 22 8.82 -27.89 -43.18
C VAL A 22 8.23 -29.19 -43.75
N THR A 23 7.03 -29.12 -44.34
CA THR A 23 6.38 -30.30 -44.98
C THR A 23 7.19 -30.81 -46.18
N ASP A 24 7.67 -29.90 -47.02
CA ASP A 24 8.46 -30.26 -48.20
C ASP A 24 9.85 -30.78 -47.78
N ALA A 25 10.45 -30.18 -46.77
CA ALA A 25 11.68 -30.68 -46.17
C ALA A 25 11.52 -32.11 -45.64
N ALA A 26 10.43 -32.39 -44.90
CA ALA A 26 10.12 -33.75 -44.41
C ALA A 26 9.98 -34.75 -45.55
N ALA A 27 9.36 -34.35 -46.68
CA ALA A 27 9.26 -35.19 -47.86
C ALA A 27 10.64 -35.53 -48.47
N ARG A 28 11.57 -34.54 -48.50
CA ARG A 28 12.95 -34.78 -48.97
C ARG A 28 13.72 -35.75 -48.05
N TYR A 29 13.63 -35.54 -46.72
CA TYR A 29 14.26 -36.44 -45.74
C TYR A 29 13.67 -37.85 -45.85
N SER A 30 12.35 -38.00 -46.00
CA SER A 30 11.69 -39.30 -46.21
C SER A 30 12.14 -39.96 -47.49
N GLN A 31 12.40 -39.20 -48.56
CA GLN A 31 12.91 -39.74 -49.83
C GLN A 31 14.31 -40.33 -49.66
N ILE A 32 15.20 -39.69 -48.88
CA ILE A 32 16.52 -40.24 -48.56
C ILE A 32 16.39 -41.60 -47.86
N LEU A 33 15.47 -41.68 -46.88
CA LEU A 33 15.30 -42.90 -46.08
C LEU A 33 14.73 -44.10 -46.88
N LYS A 34 14.12 -43.87 -48.05
CA LYS A 34 13.76 -44.97 -48.95
C LYS A 34 14.96 -45.67 -49.58
N PHE A 35 16.06 -44.94 -49.78
CA PHE A 35 17.28 -45.46 -50.39
C PHE A 35 18.34 -45.81 -49.36
N GLU A 36 18.41 -45.00 -48.31
CA GLU A 36 19.36 -45.14 -47.18
C GLU A 36 18.59 -45.17 -45.83
N PRO A 37 17.94 -46.30 -45.48
CA PRO A 37 17.11 -46.39 -44.28
C PRO A 37 17.86 -46.17 -42.96
N LYS A 38 19.20 -46.23 -43.00
CA LYS A 38 20.10 -46.04 -41.85
C LYS A 38 20.81 -44.67 -41.86
N ASN A 39 20.41 -43.74 -42.74
CA ASN A 39 20.98 -42.40 -42.79
C ASN A 39 20.59 -41.62 -41.53
N VAL A 40 21.52 -41.44 -40.62
CA VAL A 40 21.26 -40.82 -39.29
C VAL A 40 20.85 -39.39 -39.42
N ASP A 41 21.47 -38.61 -40.31
CA ASP A 41 21.13 -37.17 -40.48
C ASP A 41 19.71 -37.02 -41.02
N ALA A 42 19.32 -37.83 -42.02
CA ALA A 42 17.95 -37.81 -42.54
C ALA A 42 16.93 -38.23 -41.48
N LEU A 43 17.24 -39.25 -40.66
CA LEU A 43 16.36 -39.63 -39.52
C LEU A 43 16.22 -38.53 -38.51
N CYS A 44 17.28 -37.82 -38.15
CA CYS A 44 17.28 -36.71 -37.20
C CYS A 44 16.45 -35.54 -37.74
N LEU A 45 16.70 -35.10 -38.96
CA LEU A 45 16.04 -33.97 -39.59
C LEU A 45 14.56 -34.24 -39.88
N LEU A 46 14.21 -35.50 -40.24
CA LEU A 46 12.83 -35.90 -40.37
C LEU A 46 12.11 -35.87 -39.00
N GLY A 47 12.76 -36.35 -37.98
CA GLY A 47 12.24 -36.28 -36.60
C GLY A 47 12.04 -34.86 -36.13
N LEU A 48 12.98 -33.94 -36.41
CA LEU A 48 12.84 -32.53 -36.15
C LEU A 48 11.63 -31.93 -36.89
N ALA A 49 11.54 -32.17 -38.21
CA ALA A 49 10.44 -31.68 -39.04
C ALA A 49 9.07 -32.17 -38.52
N TYR A 50 8.98 -33.43 -38.11
CA TYR A 50 7.73 -33.94 -37.51
C TYR A 50 7.41 -33.31 -36.16
N GLY A 51 8.41 -32.99 -35.35
CA GLY A 51 8.22 -32.23 -34.12
C GLY A 51 7.62 -30.84 -34.38
N GLU A 52 8.16 -30.13 -35.37
CA GLU A 52 7.65 -28.81 -35.78
C GLU A 52 6.23 -28.88 -36.35
N LEU A 53 5.90 -29.97 -37.09
CA LEU A 53 4.57 -30.25 -37.58
C LEU A 53 3.59 -30.77 -36.52
N LYS A 54 3.98 -30.77 -35.23
CA LYS A 54 3.20 -31.30 -34.09
C LYS A 54 2.87 -32.80 -34.18
N ARG A 55 3.64 -33.56 -34.97
CA ARG A 55 3.57 -35.02 -35.10
C ARG A 55 4.58 -35.72 -34.19
N SER A 56 4.50 -35.38 -32.89
CA SER A 56 5.54 -35.74 -31.90
C SER A 56 5.75 -37.25 -31.71
N ALA A 57 4.68 -38.07 -31.91
CA ALA A 57 4.80 -39.53 -31.82
C ALA A 57 5.70 -40.10 -32.92
N GLU A 58 5.51 -39.63 -34.15
CA GLU A 58 6.32 -40.04 -35.30
C GLU A 58 7.75 -39.49 -35.19
N ALA A 59 7.89 -38.23 -34.70
CA ALA A 59 9.19 -37.66 -34.40
C ALA A 59 10.00 -38.57 -33.46
N VAL A 60 9.40 -39.03 -32.36
CA VAL A 60 10.02 -39.96 -31.42
C VAL A 60 10.44 -41.27 -32.09
N GLU A 61 9.62 -41.80 -33.00
CA GLU A 61 9.98 -43.05 -33.71
C GLU A 61 11.25 -42.90 -34.54
N PHE A 62 11.33 -41.86 -35.37
CA PHE A 62 12.50 -41.60 -36.20
C PHE A 62 13.76 -41.24 -35.38
N LEU A 63 13.60 -40.43 -34.36
CA LEU A 63 14.71 -40.01 -33.49
C LEU A 63 15.25 -41.18 -32.64
N ARG A 64 14.39 -42.11 -32.20
CA ARG A 64 14.84 -43.35 -31.55
C ARG A 64 15.61 -44.25 -32.52
N LYS A 65 15.21 -44.32 -33.81
CA LYS A 65 16.01 -45.03 -34.82
C LYS A 65 17.38 -44.37 -34.99
N ALA A 66 17.44 -43.04 -35.07
CA ALA A 66 18.67 -42.28 -35.18
C ALA A 66 19.62 -42.53 -34.00
N THR A 67 19.09 -42.42 -32.75
CA THR A 67 19.90 -42.63 -31.54
C THR A 67 20.34 -44.09 -31.32
N ARG A 68 19.60 -45.08 -31.86
CA ARG A 68 20.05 -46.49 -31.87
C ARG A 68 21.20 -46.71 -32.86
N LEU A 69 21.14 -46.09 -34.02
CA LEU A 69 22.18 -46.21 -35.06
C LEU A 69 23.46 -45.44 -34.70
N ALA A 70 23.28 -44.30 -34.08
CA ALA A 70 24.38 -43.45 -33.62
C ALA A 70 24.17 -43.03 -32.15
N PRO A 71 24.51 -43.89 -31.16
CA PRO A 71 24.28 -43.66 -29.73
C PRO A 71 24.94 -42.40 -29.15
N LYS A 72 26.00 -41.92 -29.81
CA LYS A 72 26.75 -40.72 -29.39
C LYS A 72 26.32 -39.45 -30.12
N HIS A 73 25.26 -39.50 -30.93
CA HIS A 73 24.83 -38.35 -31.70
C HIS A 73 24.02 -37.39 -30.83
N ALA A 74 24.70 -36.41 -30.26
CA ALA A 74 24.12 -35.45 -29.26
C ALA A 74 22.89 -34.71 -29.75
N VAL A 75 22.89 -34.23 -31.01
CA VAL A 75 21.76 -33.50 -31.59
C VAL A 75 20.51 -34.37 -31.71
N ALA A 76 20.66 -35.66 -32.08
CA ALA A 76 19.55 -36.62 -32.14
C ALA A 76 18.93 -36.84 -30.75
N HIS A 77 19.75 -36.93 -29.70
CA HIS A 77 19.26 -37.02 -28.33
C HIS A 77 18.56 -35.73 -27.88
N ASN A 78 19.05 -34.55 -28.25
CA ASN A 78 18.41 -33.29 -27.94
C ASN A 78 17.03 -33.20 -28.61
N PHE A 79 16.91 -33.52 -29.91
CA PHE A 79 15.63 -33.53 -30.62
C PHE A 79 14.68 -34.60 -30.05
N LEU A 80 15.17 -35.77 -29.69
CA LEU A 80 14.38 -36.81 -29.02
C LEU A 80 13.81 -36.31 -27.68
N GLY A 81 14.62 -35.62 -26.88
CA GLY A 81 14.17 -35.00 -25.64
C GLY A 81 13.06 -33.99 -25.88
N GLY A 82 13.19 -33.13 -26.90
CA GLY A 82 12.16 -32.18 -27.30
C GLY A 82 10.83 -32.87 -27.72
N ALA A 83 10.90 -33.89 -28.55
CA ALA A 83 9.71 -34.64 -29.00
C ALA A 83 9.03 -35.41 -27.85
N LEU A 84 9.80 -35.95 -26.91
CA LEU A 84 9.29 -36.61 -25.70
C LEU A 84 8.64 -35.62 -24.72
N LYS A 85 9.20 -34.42 -24.57
CA LYS A 85 8.61 -33.32 -23.81
C LYS A 85 7.20 -32.96 -24.30
N GLU A 86 7.05 -32.81 -25.62
CA GLU A 86 5.73 -32.53 -26.25
C GLU A 86 4.70 -33.64 -26.01
N LEU A 87 5.13 -34.90 -25.84
CA LEU A 87 4.27 -36.03 -25.49
C LEU A 87 4.04 -36.17 -23.95
N GLY A 88 4.54 -35.25 -23.12
CA GLY A 88 4.42 -35.33 -21.68
C GLY A 88 5.29 -36.41 -21.01
N ARG A 89 6.25 -36.99 -21.72
CA ARG A 89 7.14 -38.07 -21.25
C ARG A 89 8.39 -37.46 -20.62
N ALA A 90 8.21 -36.75 -19.50
CA ALA A 90 9.19 -35.86 -18.92
C ALA A 90 10.51 -36.56 -18.51
N ASP A 91 10.45 -37.71 -17.83
CA ASP A 91 11.65 -38.42 -17.38
C ASP A 91 12.50 -38.93 -18.55
N GLU A 92 11.85 -39.42 -19.61
CA GLU A 92 12.58 -39.88 -20.81
C GLU A 92 13.16 -38.69 -21.59
N ALA A 93 12.48 -37.54 -21.57
CA ALA A 93 12.98 -36.31 -22.16
C ALA A 93 14.23 -35.82 -21.42
N LEU A 94 14.21 -35.77 -20.07
CA LEU A 94 15.36 -35.41 -19.25
C LEU A 94 16.54 -36.34 -19.52
N ALA A 95 16.32 -37.68 -19.51
CA ALA A 95 17.35 -38.65 -19.81
C ALA A 95 17.94 -38.48 -21.24
N SER A 96 17.14 -38.04 -22.19
CA SER A 96 17.59 -37.75 -23.56
C SER A 96 18.47 -36.49 -23.60
N PHE A 97 18.07 -35.43 -22.90
CA PHE A 97 18.87 -34.19 -22.78
C PHE A 97 20.19 -34.47 -22.03
N ASP A 98 20.17 -35.29 -20.98
CA ASP A 98 21.39 -35.70 -20.25
C ASP A 98 22.39 -36.43 -21.16
N ARG A 99 21.91 -37.33 -22.03
CA ARG A 99 22.76 -38.00 -23.03
C ARG A 99 23.29 -36.99 -24.07
N ALA A 100 22.48 -36.06 -24.52
CA ALA A 100 22.92 -35.01 -25.43
C ALA A 100 24.07 -34.19 -24.83
N ILE A 101 23.93 -33.74 -23.59
CA ILE A 101 24.91 -32.98 -22.84
C ILE A 101 26.19 -33.83 -22.58
N SER A 102 26.03 -35.10 -22.23
CA SER A 102 27.20 -35.98 -21.95
C SER A 102 28.04 -36.25 -23.20
N HIS A 103 27.39 -36.33 -24.37
CA HIS A 103 28.10 -36.61 -25.64
C HIS A 103 28.64 -35.33 -26.30
N ARG A 104 28.02 -34.20 -26.06
CA ARG A 104 28.46 -32.89 -26.55
C ARG A 104 28.22 -31.80 -25.51
N PRO A 105 29.16 -31.61 -24.59
CA PRO A 105 29.00 -30.63 -23.49
C PRO A 105 28.85 -29.17 -23.93
N ASP A 106 29.22 -28.81 -25.15
CA ASP A 106 29.08 -27.48 -25.73
C ASP A 106 27.75 -27.28 -26.47
N LEU A 107 26.82 -28.25 -26.45
CA LEU A 107 25.49 -28.13 -27.06
C LEU A 107 24.53 -27.32 -26.15
N MET A 108 24.61 -26.00 -26.21
CA MET A 108 23.83 -25.10 -25.33
C MET A 108 22.32 -25.31 -25.40
N ASP A 109 21.77 -25.62 -26.60
CA ASP A 109 20.34 -25.92 -26.77
C ASP A 109 19.86 -27.07 -25.87
N ALA A 110 20.71 -28.08 -25.61
CA ALA A 110 20.34 -29.18 -24.73
C ALA A 110 20.22 -28.76 -23.27
N TYR A 111 21.06 -27.82 -22.80
CA TYR A 111 20.93 -27.25 -21.46
C TYR A 111 19.66 -26.39 -21.33
N VAL A 112 19.39 -25.54 -22.33
CA VAL A 112 18.18 -24.71 -22.33
C VAL A 112 16.93 -25.60 -22.31
N ASN A 113 16.83 -26.56 -23.21
CA ASN A 113 15.68 -27.47 -23.30
C ASN A 113 15.48 -28.28 -22.00
N ARG A 114 16.56 -28.76 -21.41
CA ARG A 114 16.55 -29.47 -20.11
C ARG A 114 16.05 -28.56 -18.99
N ALA A 115 16.60 -27.37 -18.88
CA ALA A 115 16.25 -26.43 -17.83
C ALA A 115 14.81 -25.92 -18.00
N ASP A 116 14.35 -25.64 -19.22
CA ASP A 116 12.96 -25.28 -19.50
C ASP A 116 11.97 -26.37 -19.08
N LEU A 117 12.33 -27.64 -19.32
CA LEU A 117 11.52 -28.77 -18.85
C LEU A 117 11.51 -28.85 -17.33
N LEU A 118 12.65 -28.66 -16.68
CA LEU A 118 12.74 -28.64 -15.22
C LEU A 118 11.93 -27.50 -14.60
N MET A 119 11.95 -26.32 -15.23
CA MET A 119 11.10 -25.19 -14.83
C MET A 119 9.60 -25.50 -14.96
N ALA A 120 9.22 -26.17 -16.05
CA ALA A 120 7.82 -26.60 -16.26
C ALA A 120 7.39 -27.67 -15.23
N LEU A 121 8.31 -28.51 -14.78
CA LEU A 121 8.11 -29.51 -13.73
C LEU A 121 8.19 -28.94 -12.30
N ASN A 122 8.32 -27.62 -12.15
CA ASN A 122 8.51 -26.93 -10.86
C ASN A 122 9.77 -27.41 -10.10
N ARG A 123 10.87 -27.67 -10.83
CA ARG A 123 12.19 -28.08 -10.30
C ARG A 123 13.26 -27.00 -10.58
N PRO A 124 13.09 -25.77 -10.06
CA PRO A 124 13.96 -24.64 -10.41
C PRO A 124 15.40 -24.80 -9.92
N ALA A 125 15.65 -25.51 -8.81
CA ALA A 125 16.99 -25.75 -8.31
C ALA A 125 17.83 -26.53 -9.34
N GLU A 126 17.29 -27.58 -9.92
CA GLU A 126 18.00 -28.37 -10.94
C GLU A 126 18.14 -27.62 -12.28
N ALA A 127 17.22 -26.69 -12.56
CA ALA A 127 17.37 -25.79 -13.69
C ALA A 127 18.58 -24.84 -13.47
N VAL A 128 18.76 -24.27 -12.26
CA VAL A 128 19.92 -23.46 -11.91
C VAL A 128 21.22 -24.26 -12.07
N GLU A 129 21.30 -25.48 -11.52
CA GLU A 129 22.48 -26.36 -11.70
C GLU A 129 22.79 -26.64 -13.18
N THR A 130 21.72 -26.79 -13.98
CA THR A 130 21.86 -26.99 -15.43
C THR A 130 22.50 -25.78 -16.10
N TYR A 131 22.03 -24.56 -15.76
CA TYR A 131 22.61 -23.32 -16.28
C TYR A 131 24.02 -23.09 -15.74
N ASP A 132 24.31 -23.41 -14.45
CA ASP A 132 25.67 -23.29 -13.88
C ASP A 132 26.68 -24.13 -14.67
N ARG A 133 26.32 -25.36 -15.05
CA ARG A 133 27.18 -26.21 -15.92
C ARG A 133 27.35 -25.61 -17.31
N ALA A 134 26.28 -25.11 -17.93
CA ALA A 134 26.37 -24.47 -19.25
C ALA A 134 27.29 -23.25 -19.20
N LEU A 135 27.14 -22.40 -18.17
CA LEU A 135 27.89 -21.14 -17.98
C LEU A 135 29.36 -21.40 -17.59
N SER A 136 29.66 -22.51 -16.96
CA SER A 136 31.05 -22.92 -16.72
C SER A 136 31.81 -23.24 -18.01
N ILE A 137 31.10 -23.71 -19.05
CA ILE A 137 31.65 -24.03 -20.38
C ILE A 137 31.65 -22.78 -21.27
N HIS A 138 30.56 -22.05 -21.26
CA HIS A 138 30.33 -20.84 -22.05
C HIS A 138 29.95 -19.64 -21.17
N PRO A 139 30.91 -18.96 -20.52
CA PRO A 139 30.66 -17.81 -19.65
C PRO A 139 29.98 -16.62 -20.35
N ASN A 140 30.09 -16.55 -21.67
CA ASN A 140 29.49 -15.49 -22.51
C ASN A 140 28.08 -15.84 -23.04
N PHE A 141 27.50 -16.93 -22.56
CA PHE A 141 26.14 -17.33 -22.94
C PHE A 141 25.08 -16.47 -22.22
N PHE A 142 24.76 -15.30 -22.78
CA PHE A 142 23.87 -14.31 -22.14
C PHE A 142 22.45 -14.85 -21.90
N GLN A 143 21.88 -15.69 -22.78
CA GLN A 143 20.59 -16.33 -22.54
C GLN A 143 20.63 -17.24 -21.30
N GLY A 144 21.72 -18.00 -21.14
CA GLY A 144 21.92 -18.83 -19.95
C GLY A 144 21.90 -18.03 -18.66
N TRP A 145 22.58 -16.88 -18.64
CA TRP A 145 22.55 -15.97 -17.50
C TRP A 145 21.13 -15.42 -17.25
N CYS A 146 20.43 -14.99 -18.30
CA CYS A 146 19.07 -14.47 -18.16
C CYS A 146 18.11 -15.53 -17.62
N ASN A 147 18.12 -16.75 -18.18
CA ASN A 147 17.25 -17.84 -17.76
C ASN A 147 17.59 -18.38 -16.37
N ARG A 148 18.89 -18.38 -16.01
CA ARG A 148 19.33 -18.66 -14.64
C ARG A 148 18.70 -17.69 -13.64
N GLY A 149 18.67 -16.39 -13.97
CA GLY A 149 18.00 -15.37 -13.18
C GLY A 149 16.51 -15.70 -12.96
N VAL A 150 15.79 -16.08 -14.01
CA VAL A 150 14.38 -16.49 -13.92
C VAL A 150 14.18 -17.71 -13.01
N ALA A 151 15.08 -18.69 -13.08
CA ALA A 151 15.01 -19.85 -12.20
C ALA A 151 15.27 -19.49 -10.72
N LEU A 152 16.19 -18.57 -10.47
CA LEU A 152 16.49 -18.05 -9.13
C LEU A 152 15.34 -17.23 -8.54
N GLU A 153 14.63 -16.42 -9.36
CA GLU A 153 13.40 -15.73 -8.95
C GLU A 153 12.33 -16.70 -8.47
N ARG A 154 12.13 -17.82 -9.20
CA ARG A 154 11.20 -18.90 -8.78
C ARG A 154 11.54 -19.48 -7.41
N MET A 155 12.82 -19.44 -7.03
CA MET A 155 13.32 -19.86 -5.72
C MET A 155 13.31 -18.73 -4.67
N ASN A 156 12.81 -17.56 -5.01
CA ASN A 156 12.88 -16.34 -4.20
C ASN A 156 14.32 -15.90 -3.84
N ARG A 157 15.30 -16.29 -4.65
CA ARG A 157 16.71 -15.90 -4.52
C ARG A 157 16.98 -14.64 -5.35
N LEU A 158 16.33 -13.54 -4.96
CA LEU A 158 16.23 -12.31 -5.77
C LEU A 158 17.59 -11.65 -6.01
N GLU A 159 18.48 -11.62 -5.00
CA GLU A 159 19.83 -11.04 -5.14
C GLU A 159 20.68 -11.82 -6.17
N ASP A 160 20.63 -13.14 -6.12
CA ASP A 160 21.34 -14.00 -7.08
C ASP A 160 20.76 -13.88 -8.50
N ALA A 161 19.43 -13.67 -8.58
CA ALA A 161 18.76 -13.41 -9.85
C ALA A 161 19.25 -12.08 -10.47
N ILE A 162 19.30 -11.01 -9.67
CA ILE A 162 19.82 -9.70 -10.10
C ILE A 162 21.27 -9.84 -10.60
N ALA A 163 22.13 -10.54 -9.85
CA ALA A 163 23.51 -10.77 -10.28
C ALA A 163 23.59 -11.52 -11.62
N SER A 164 22.67 -12.47 -11.86
CA SER A 164 22.59 -13.19 -13.14
C SER A 164 22.14 -12.28 -14.28
N TYR A 165 21.14 -11.41 -14.04
CA TYR A 165 20.71 -10.41 -15.03
C TYR A 165 21.79 -9.38 -15.31
N ASP A 166 22.53 -8.92 -14.30
CA ASP A 166 23.67 -8.02 -14.48
C ASP A 166 24.74 -8.61 -15.40
N ARG A 167 25.02 -9.92 -15.26
CA ARG A 167 25.93 -10.61 -16.17
C ARG A 167 25.40 -10.72 -17.59
N ALA A 168 24.11 -11.02 -17.75
CA ALA A 168 23.46 -11.05 -19.06
C ALA A 168 23.50 -9.67 -19.75
N ILE A 169 23.21 -8.60 -19.02
CA ILE A 169 23.24 -7.21 -19.49
C ILE A 169 24.65 -6.77 -19.83
N ALA A 170 25.66 -7.15 -19.02
CA ALA A 170 27.05 -6.85 -19.30
C ALA A 170 27.56 -7.49 -20.61
N LEU A 171 27.02 -8.68 -20.96
CA LEU A 171 27.34 -9.36 -22.22
C LEU A 171 26.56 -8.80 -23.41
N ARG A 172 25.35 -8.35 -23.16
CA ARG A 172 24.47 -7.79 -24.19
C ARG A 172 23.54 -6.73 -23.58
N ALA A 173 23.88 -5.47 -23.78
CA ALA A 173 23.25 -4.34 -23.12
C ALA A 173 21.80 -4.03 -23.57
N ASP A 174 21.38 -4.53 -24.74
CA ASP A 174 20.05 -4.30 -25.33
C ASP A 174 19.02 -5.38 -25.01
N LEU A 175 19.26 -6.19 -23.98
CA LEU A 175 18.35 -7.26 -23.56
C LEU A 175 17.16 -6.72 -22.77
N THR A 176 16.07 -6.39 -23.48
CA THR A 176 14.80 -5.93 -22.86
C THR A 176 14.35 -6.84 -21.72
N ALA A 177 14.35 -8.17 -21.94
CA ALA A 177 13.88 -9.14 -20.95
C ALA A 177 14.76 -9.14 -19.68
N ALA A 178 16.08 -9.03 -19.82
CA ALA A 178 16.97 -9.01 -18.66
C ALA A 178 16.78 -7.71 -17.84
N HIS A 179 16.64 -6.56 -18.49
CA HIS A 179 16.34 -5.31 -17.81
C HIS A 179 14.97 -5.35 -17.13
N ALA A 180 13.92 -5.86 -17.78
CA ALA A 180 12.58 -5.95 -17.21
C ALA A 180 12.55 -6.88 -15.99
N ASN A 181 13.14 -8.08 -16.07
CA ASN A 181 13.18 -9.04 -14.97
C ASN A 181 14.04 -8.51 -13.80
N ARG A 182 15.19 -7.88 -14.12
CA ARG A 182 16.00 -7.20 -13.10
C ARG A 182 15.18 -6.12 -12.36
N GLY A 183 14.40 -5.33 -13.10
CA GLY A 183 13.49 -4.34 -12.52
C GLY A 183 12.45 -4.97 -11.59
N ASN A 184 11.86 -6.09 -12.00
CA ASN A 184 10.90 -6.83 -11.17
C ASN A 184 11.54 -7.36 -9.88
N ALA A 185 12.72 -7.97 -9.97
CA ALA A 185 13.44 -8.47 -8.81
C ALA A 185 13.85 -7.35 -7.84
N LEU A 186 14.31 -6.20 -8.37
CA LEU A 186 14.63 -5.01 -7.57
C LEU A 186 13.39 -4.44 -6.88
N ALA A 187 12.26 -4.36 -7.59
CA ALA A 187 11.00 -3.89 -7.02
C ALA A 187 10.50 -4.80 -5.89
N ALA A 188 10.64 -6.12 -6.07
CA ALA A 188 10.30 -7.11 -5.03
C ALA A 188 11.17 -6.98 -3.76
N LEU A 189 12.41 -6.52 -3.91
CA LEU A 189 13.31 -6.17 -2.80
C LEU A 189 13.08 -4.76 -2.22
N GLY A 190 12.09 -4.02 -2.73
CA GLY A 190 11.83 -2.64 -2.30
C GLY A 190 12.80 -1.59 -2.85
N ARG A 191 13.71 -1.96 -3.77
CA ARG A 191 14.70 -1.06 -4.40
C ARG A 191 14.09 -0.34 -5.60
N HIS A 192 13.07 0.48 -5.35
CA HIS A 192 12.20 1.03 -6.39
C HIS A 192 12.91 1.98 -7.35
N GLU A 193 13.88 2.81 -6.89
CA GLU A 193 14.68 3.67 -7.77
C GLU A 193 15.45 2.85 -8.81
N ALA A 194 16.18 1.85 -8.38
CA ALA A 194 16.94 0.97 -9.26
C ALA A 194 16.03 0.12 -10.18
N ALA A 195 14.81 -0.19 -9.72
CA ALA A 195 13.79 -0.84 -10.52
C ALA A 195 13.33 0.08 -11.67
N VAL A 196 13.02 1.35 -11.38
CA VAL A 196 12.65 2.36 -12.39
C VAL A 196 13.75 2.49 -13.44
N ASP A 197 15.02 2.64 -13.03
CA ASP A 197 16.16 2.73 -13.97
C ASP A 197 16.25 1.49 -14.88
N SER A 198 15.95 0.31 -14.34
CA SER A 198 15.95 -0.94 -15.12
C SER A 198 14.79 -0.99 -16.11
N PHE A 199 13.59 -0.57 -15.70
CA PHE A 199 12.44 -0.47 -16.60
C PHE A 199 12.66 0.58 -17.69
N ASP A 200 13.26 1.73 -17.38
CA ASP A 200 13.59 2.75 -18.36
C ASP A 200 14.53 2.22 -19.46
N ARG A 201 15.55 1.45 -19.08
CA ARG A 201 16.45 0.78 -20.04
C ARG A 201 15.71 -0.27 -20.88
N ALA A 202 14.79 -1.04 -20.28
CA ALA A 202 13.96 -1.99 -21.03
C ALA A 202 13.06 -1.28 -22.05
N LEU A 203 12.42 -0.17 -21.65
CA LEU A 203 11.55 0.65 -22.50
C LEU A 203 12.30 1.41 -23.59
N ALA A 204 13.57 1.76 -23.39
CA ALA A 204 14.41 2.36 -24.41
C ALA A 204 14.62 1.40 -25.60
N THR A 205 14.63 0.08 -25.37
CA THR A 205 14.75 -0.93 -26.42
C THR A 205 13.40 -1.35 -27.00
N LYS A 206 12.35 -1.39 -26.16
CA LYS A 206 10.99 -1.77 -26.56
C LYS A 206 9.96 -0.85 -25.91
N PRO A 207 9.64 0.32 -26.52
CA PRO A 207 8.74 1.33 -25.94
C PRO A 207 7.30 0.85 -25.76
N ASP A 208 6.84 -0.11 -26.57
CA ASP A 208 5.45 -0.58 -26.57
C ASP A 208 5.30 -1.89 -25.80
N PHE A 209 5.71 -1.90 -24.52
CA PHE A 209 5.56 -3.06 -23.65
C PHE A 209 4.74 -2.69 -22.41
N ALA A 210 3.43 -2.98 -22.46
CA ALA A 210 2.45 -2.53 -21.46
C ALA A 210 2.79 -2.97 -20.04
N GLU A 211 3.27 -4.21 -19.83
CA GLU A 211 3.63 -4.74 -18.52
C GLU A 211 4.81 -4.01 -17.88
N ILE A 212 5.79 -3.58 -18.69
CA ILE A 212 6.93 -2.82 -18.17
C ILE A 212 6.47 -1.43 -17.72
N HIS A 213 5.60 -0.78 -18.49
CA HIS A 213 4.99 0.49 -18.08
C HIS A 213 4.17 0.33 -16.80
N LEU A 214 3.38 -0.74 -16.65
CA LEU A 214 2.65 -1.05 -15.41
C LEU A 214 3.60 -1.16 -14.21
N ASN A 215 4.66 -1.99 -14.31
CA ASN A 215 5.59 -2.24 -13.22
C ASN A 215 6.43 -1.00 -12.86
N ARG A 216 6.79 -0.21 -13.88
CA ARG A 216 7.40 1.11 -13.70
C ARG A 216 6.46 2.05 -12.93
N GLY A 217 5.19 2.11 -13.31
CA GLY A 217 4.16 2.88 -12.63
C GLY A 217 4.01 2.47 -11.16
N ASN A 218 3.98 1.18 -10.88
CA ASN A 218 3.91 0.65 -9.52
C ASN A 218 5.13 1.08 -8.69
N SER A 219 6.34 0.99 -9.24
CA SER A 219 7.57 1.41 -8.54
C SER A 219 7.59 2.92 -8.29
N LEU A 220 7.18 3.74 -9.25
CA LEU A 220 7.08 5.19 -9.12
C LEU A 220 6.02 5.61 -8.07
N ALA A 221 4.90 4.90 -8.01
CA ALA A 221 3.87 5.12 -6.99
C ALA A 221 4.42 4.86 -5.57
N ARG A 222 5.21 3.80 -5.39
CA ARG A 222 5.90 3.51 -4.11
C ARG A 222 6.88 4.62 -3.73
N LEU A 223 7.56 5.22 -4.71
CA LEU A 223 8.45 6.38 -4.53
C LEU A 223 7.70 7.70 -4.34
N ARG A 224 6.38 7.70 -4.37
CA ARG A 224 5.53 8.90 -4.36
C ARG A 224 5.78 9.86 -5.53
N ARG A 225 6.38 9.39 -6.62
CA ARG A 225 6.56 10.12 -7.89
C ARG A 225 5.27 10.02 -8.71
N ARG A 226 4.21 10.67 -8.21
CA ARG A 226 2.82 10.44 -8.61
C ARG A 226 2.54 10.76 -10.07
N GLU A 227 3.02 11.90 -10.58
CA GLU A 227 2.79 12.32 -11.97
C GLU A 227 3.43 11.35 -12.96
N GLU A 228 4.63 10.89 -12.66
CA GLU A 228 5.34 9.91 -13.49
C GLU A 228 4.69 8.52 -13.43
N ALA A 229 4.13 8.15 -12.27
CA ALA A 229 3.35 6.93 -12.14
C ALA A 229 2.09 6.99 -13.01
N LEU A 230 1.33 8.10 -12.97
CA LEU A 230 0.16 8.31 -13.82
C LEU A 230 0.52 8.21 -15.31
N ALA A 231 1.58 8.88 -15.74
CA ALA A 231 2.04 8.82 -17.13
C ALA A 231 2.41 7.37 -17.54
N SER A 232 3.03 6.60 -16.65
CA SER A 232 3.37 5.20 -16.90
C SER A 232 2.11 4.32 -17.04
N TYR A 233 1.12 4.46 -16.16
CA TYR A 233 -0.15 3.74 -16.27
C TYR A 233 -0.92 4.14 -17.54
N GLU A 234 -0.95 5.41 -17.90
CA GLU A 234 -1.59 5.90 -19.13
C GLU A 234 -0.94 5.30 -20.36
N ARG A 235 0.40 5.19 -20.37
CA ARG A 235 1.10 4.54 -21.48
C ARG A 235 0.78 3.04 -21.54
N ALA A 236 0.74 2.33 -20.40
CA ALA A 236 0.33 0.94 -20.33
C ALA A 236 -1.07 0.72 -20.92
N LEU A 237 -2.03 1.57 -20.53
CA LEU A 237 -3.41 1.53 -20.98
C LEU A 237 -3.61 1.96 -22.44
N ALA A 238 -2.74 2.84 -22.96
CA ALA A 238 -2.75 3.18 -24.38
C ALA A 238 -2.32 2.01 -25.26
N ILE A 239 -1.39 1.17 -24.78
CA ILE A 239 -0.94 -0.05 -25.47
C ILE A 239 -1.93 -1.18 -25.30
N ARG A 240 -2.43 -1.38 -24.07
CA ARG A 240 -3.38 -2.46 -23.72
C ARG A 240 -4.49 -1.91 -22.82
N PRO A 241 -5.65 -1.51 -23.40
CA PRO A 241 -6.72 -0.84 -22.67
C PRO A 241 -7.46 -1.71 -21.63
N ASP A 242 -7.31 -3.02 -21.69
CA ASP A 242 -7.98 -4.01 -20.84
C ASP A 242 -7.15 -4.46 -19.63
N MET A 243 -6.10 -3.71 -19.27
CA MET A 243 -5.31 -3.99 -18.06
C MET A 243 -6.02 -3.48 -16.80
N ALA A 244 -6.70 -4.39 -16.10
CA ALA A 244 -7.37 -4.07 -14.83
C ALA A 244 -6.41 -3.52 -13.78
N GLU A 245 -5.20 -4.09 -13.68
CA GLU A 245 -4.16 -3.69 -12.73
C GLU A 245 -3.65 -2.27 -12.99
N ALA A 246 -3.52 -1.87 -14.25
CA ALA A 246 -3.11 -0.52 -14.62
C ALA A 246 -4.22 0.51 -14.30
N GLN A 247 -5.48 0.18 -14.55
CA GLN A 247 -6.62 1.02 -14.13
C GLN A 247 -6.65 1.16 -12.60
N PHE A 248 -6.49 0.07 -11.87
CA PHE A 248 -6.47 0.08 -10.42
C PHE A 248 -5.31 0.92 -9.88
N GLY A 249 -4.08 0.69 -10.36
CA GLY A 249 -2.89 1.47 -9.95
C GLY A 249 -3.06 2.97 -10.22
N ARG A 250 -3.60 3.33 -11.38
CA ARG A 250 -3.95 4.72 -11.74
C ARG A 250 -4.97 5.30 -10.76
N GLY A 251 -6.04 4.54 -10.46
CA GLY A 251 -7.07 4.94 -9.50
C GLY A 251 -6.51 5.17 -8.09
N MET A 252 -5.59 4.33 -7.65
CA MET A 252 -4.92 4.49 -6.35
C MET A 252 -4.13 5.80 -6.26
N VAL A 253 -3.34 6.13 -7.30
CA VAL A 253 -2.57 7.39 -7.32
C VAL A 253 -3.50 8.61 -7.39
N LEU A 254 -4.55 8.56 -8.19
CA LEU A 254 -5.56 9.62 -8.29
C LEU A 254 -6.28 9.85 -6.94
N ARG A 255 -6.62 8.77 -6.24
CA ARG A 255 -7.21 8.86 -4.89
C ARG A 255 -6.26 9.52 -3.90
N GLU A 256 -4.96 9.18 -3.92
CA GLU A 256 -3.95 9.84 -3.10
C GLU A 256 -3.78 11.33 -3.43
N GLN A 257 -4.08 11.74 -4.67
CA GLN A 257 -4.12 13.14 -5.09
C GLN A 257 -5.45 13.81 -4.82
N THR A 258 -6.40 13.12 -4.16
CA THR A 258 -7.76 13.61 -3.89
C THR A 258 -8.62 13.87 -5.13
N ARG A 259 -8.24 13.30 -6.27
CA ARG A 259 -9.01 13.33 -7.54
C ARG A 259 -10.01 12.18 -7.55
N PHE A 260 -10.95 12.23 -6.58
CA PHE A 260 -11.81 11.09 -6.24
C PHE A 260 -12.74 10.66 -7.38
N GLU A 261 -13.33 11.60 -8.14
CA GLU A 261 -14.19 11.25 -9.28
C GLU A 261 -13.42 10.47 -10.37
N GLU A 262 -12.18 10.87 -10.61
CA GLU A 262 -11.34 10.17 -11.58
C GLU A 262 -10.90 8.81 -11.05
N ALA A 263 -10.58 8.71 -9.76
CA ALA A 263 -10.27 7.45 -9.12
C ALA A 263 -11.45 6.46 -9.22
N VAL A 264 -12.68 6.92 -8.93
CA VAL A 264 -13.89 6.09 -9.07
C VAL A 264 -14.02 5.55 -10.49
N ARG A 265 -13.87 6.40 -11.53
CA ARG A 265 -13.91 5.94 -12.94
C ARG A 265 -12.86 4.88 -13.25
N CYS A 266 -11.66 5.01 -12.69
CA CYS A 266 -10.60 4.00 -12.85
C CYS A 266 -10.96 2.69 -12.16
N PHE A 267 -11.49 2.75 -10.93
CA PHE A 267 -11.94 1.56 -10.20
C PHE A 267 -13.14 0.89 -10.88
N ASP A 268 -14.11 1.64 -11.41
CA ASP A 268 -15.21 1.11 -12.21
C ASP A 268 -14.70 0.28 -13.39
N ARG A 269 -13.70 0.81 -14.08
CA ARG A 269 -13.10 0.12 -15.23
C ARG A 269 -12.32 -1.13 -14.80
N ALA A 270 -11.56 -1.04 -13.70
CA ALA A 270 -10.84 -2.18 -13.15
C ALA A 270 -11.78 -3.33 -12.73
N ILE A 271 -12.89 -2.99 -12.06
CA ILE A 271 -13.93 -3.95 -11.65
C ILE A 271 -14.57 -4.62 -12.87
N ALA A 272 -14.88 -3.86 -13.92
CA ALA A 272 -15.49 -4.37 -15.12
C ALA A 272 -14.56 -5.33 -15.90
N LEU A 273 -13.26 -5.10 -15.87
CA LEU A 273 -12.25 -5.88 -16.59
C LEU A 273 -11.82 -7.15 -15.84
N ASN A 274 -11.88 -7.17 -14.53
CA ASN A 274 -11.40 -8.30 -13.73
C ASN A 274 -12.51 -9.32 -13.50
N ARG A 275 -12.21 -10.60 -13.72
CA ARG A 275 -13.15 -11.73 -13.53
C ARG A 275 -12.92 -12.48 -12.22
N ASN A 276 -11.84 -12.18 -11.50
CA ASN A 276 -11.54 -12.80 -10.21
C ASN A 276 -12.26 -12.02 -9.11
N ASP A 277 -13.21 -12.64 -8.45
CA ASP A 277 -14.05 -11.99 -7.44
C ASP A 277 -13.26 -11.52 -6.22
N ALA A 278 -12.24 -12.24 -5.78
CA ALA A 278 -11.39 -11.80 -4.66
C ALA A 278 -10.63 -10.51 -5.00
N VAL A 279 -10.08 -10.41 -6.21
CA VAL A 279 -9.41 -9.18 -6.68
C VAL A 279 -10.42 -8.03 -6.84
N ARG A 280 -11.63 -8.33 -7.33
CA ARG A 280 -12.73 -7.35 -7.42
C ARG A 280 -13.11 -6.80 -6.05
N GLY A 281 -13.11 -7.64 -5.01
CA GLY A 281 -13.34 -7.20 -3.62
C GLY A 281 -12.38 -6.08 -3.21
N LEU A 282 -11.09 -6.22 -3.50
CA LEU A 282 -10.11 -5.16 -3.25
C LEU A 282 -10.43 -3.87 -4.04
N PHE A 283 -10.83 -3.98 -5.30
CA PHE A 283 -11.20 -2.80 -6.11
C PHE A 283 -12.44 -2.10 -5.58
N HIS A 284 -13.46 -2.84 -5.15
CA HIS A 284 -14.65 -2.32 -4.50
C HIS A 284 -14.32 -1.59 -3.19
N SER A 285 -13.40 -2.12 -2.36
CA SER A 285 -13.02 -1.46 -1.10
C SER A 285 -12.42 -0.08 -1.33
N HIS A 286 -11.51 0.04 -2.30
CA HIS A 286 -10.90 1.33 -2.64
C HIS A 286 -11.86 2.29 -3.34
N ARG A 287 -12.81 1.76 -4.13
CA ARG A 287 -13.89 2.58 -4.72
C ARG A 287 -14.82 3.10 -3.63
N ALA A 288 -15.18 2.27 -2.66
CA ALA A 288 -16.00 2.67 -1.51
C ALA A 288 -15.38 3.84 -0.73
N GLU A 289 -14.07 3.81 -0.49
CA GLU A 289 -13.36 4.93 0.15
C GLU A 289 -13.46 6.21 -0.68
N ALA A 290 -13.25 6.13 -2.00
CA ALA A 290 -13.33 7.28 -2.89
C ALA A 290 -14.77 7.81 -3.00
N LEU A 291 -15.76 6.94 -3.13
CA LEU A 291 -17.20 7.30 -3.13
C LEU A 291 -17.61 7.94 -1.81
N ASN A 292 -17.09 7.43 -0.70
CA ASN A 292 -17.33 8.01 0.61
C ASN A 292 -16.82 9.46 0.69
N MET A 293 -15.60 9.72 0.19
CA MET A 293 -15.02 11.07 0.14
C MET A 293 -15.80 12.04 -0.77
N LEU A 294 -16.56 11.50 -1.73
CA LEU A 294 -17.48 12.26 -2.60
C LEU A 294 -18.87 12.48 -2.01
N GLY A 295 -19.18 11.88 -0.85
CA GLY A 295 -20.52 11.88 -0.26
C GLY A 295 -21.52 10.95 -0.98
N ARG A 296 -21.05 10.07 -1.87
CA ARG A 296 -21.86 9.06 -2.59
C ARG A 296 -22.08 7.82 -1.72
N PHE A 297 -22.68 8.06 -0.54
CA PHE A 297 -22.78 7.05 0.51
C PHE A 297 -23.56 5.78 0.14
N PRO A 298 -24.70 5.83 -0.58
CA PRO A 298 -25.41 4.60 -0.98
C PRO A 298 -24.56 3.67 -1.83
N GLU A 299 -23.75 4.23 -2.73
CA GLU A 299 -22.85 3.45 -3.59
C GLU A 299 -21.67 2.90 -2.80
N ALA A 300 -21.10 3.69 -1.89
CA ALA A 300 -20.06 3.22 -0.98
C ALA A 300 -20.54 2.03 -0.12
N LEU A 301 -21.77 2.10 0.42
CA LEU A 301 -22.36 1.01 1.20
C LEU A 301 -22.64 -0.25 0.37
N ALA A 302 -23.00 -0.11 -0.90
CA ALA A 302 -23.17 -1.24 -1.81
C ALA A 302 -21.82 -1.94 -2.05
N ASP A 303 -20.75 -1.19 -2.26
CA ASP A 303 -19.39 -1.72 -2.40
C ASP A 303 -18.93 -2.45 -1.13
N VAL A 304 -19.16 -1.84 0.03
CA VAL A 304 -18.90 -2.45 1.34
C VAL A 304 -19.58 -3.82 1.45
N SER A 305 -20.85 -3.89 1.08
CA SER A 305 -21.61 -5.14 1.13
C SER A 305 -21.03 -6.20 0.19
N HIS A 306 -20.59 -5.78 -0.99
CA HIS A 306 -19.93 -6.68 -1.95
C HIS A 306 -18.58 -7.20 -1.42
N CYS A 307 -17.76 -6.33 -0.83
CA CYS A 307 -16.49 -6.74 -0.22
C CYS A 307 -16.67 -7.83 0.83
N LEU A 308 -17.69 -7.69 1.69
CA LEU A 308 -18.00 -8.68 2.74
C LEU A 308 -18.50 -10.02 2.18
N GLN A 309 -19.13 -10.02 1.00
CA GLN A 309 -19.55 -11.26 0.34
C GLN A 309 -18.39 -12.00 -0.32
N VAL A 310 -17.45 -11.26 -0.91
CA VAL A 310 -16.40 -11.84 -1.76
C VAL A 310 -15.13 -12.16 -0.96
N ALA A 311 -14.77 -11.31 -0.02
CA ALA A 311 -13.55 -11.41 0.78
C ALA A 311 -13.85 -11.17 2.27
N PRO A 312 -14.54 -12.09 2.94
CA PRO A 312 -15.00 -11.89 4.33
C PRO A 312 -13.86 -11.73 5.32
N ASP A 313 -12.66 -12.23 5.01
CA ASP A 313 -11.49 -12.23 5.90
C ASP A 313 -10.33 -11.34 5.39
N ASP A 314 -10.50 -10.60 4.29
CA ASP A 314 -9.46 -9.70 3.78
C ASP A 314 -9.31 -8.47 4.71
N ASP A 315 -8.12 -8.31 5.31
CA ASP A 315 -7.85 -7.26 6.29
C ASP A 315 -8.01 -5.85 5.69
N GLN A 316 -7.59 -5.64 4.45
CA GLN A 316 -7.67 -4.33 3.78
C GLN A 316 -9.13 -3.96 3.50
N ALA A 317 -9.91 -4.89 2.97
CA ALA A 317 -11.33 -4.69 2.71
C ALA A 317 -12.09 -4.45 4.01
N LEU A 318 -11.87 -5.27 5.04
CA LEU A 318 -12.54 -5.13 6.34
C LEU A 318 -12.22 -3.78 7.01
N TYR A 319 -10.97 -3.34 6.95
CA TYR A 319 -10.59 -2.04 7.49
C TYR A 319 -11.25 -0.89 6.71
N ALA A 320 -11.23 -0.92 5.38
CA ALA A 320 -11.88 0.09 4.55
C ALA A 320 -13.39 0.18 4.83
N VAL A 321 -14.05 -0.98 4.93
CA VAL A 321 -15.47 -1.09 5.32
C VAL A 321 -15.72 -0.44 6.68
N SER A 322 -14.86 -0.71 7.66
CA SER A 322 -15.02 -0.18 9.02
C SER A 322 -15.01 1.36 9.07
N LEU A 323 -14.19 2.00 8.25
CA LEU A 323 -14.14 3.47 8.18
C LEU A 323 -15.45 4.07 7.66
N VAL A 324 -16.06 3.42 6.66
CA VAL A 324 -17.37 3.84 6.14
C VAL A 324 -18.45 3.64 7.21
N GLU A 325 -18.46 2.48 7.88
CA GLU A 325 -19.42 2.18 8.93
C GLU A 325 -19.29 3.12 10.14
N LEU A 326 -18.05 3.41 10.58
CA LEU A 326 -17.77 4.35 11.67
C LEU A 326 -18.30 5.74 11.33
N LEU A 327 -18.08 6.22 10.11
CA LEU A 327 -18.54 7.53 9.66
C LEU A 327 -20.08 7.63 9.68
N HIS A 328 -20.77 6.53 9.38
CA HIS A 328 -22.24 6.46 9.41
C HIS A 328 -22.83 6.13 10.79
N GLY A 329 -22.00 6.11 11.84
CA GLY A 329 -22.45 5.84 13.22
C GLY A 329 -22.76 4.38 13.52
N ARG A 330 -22.47 3.45 12.61
CA ARG A 330 -22.63 1.99 12.81
C ARG A 330 -21.43 1.41 13.55
N TRP A 331 -21.14 1.97 14.72
CA TRP A 331 -19.90 1.70 15.44
C TRP A 331 -19.82 0.28 15.98
N ARG A 332 -20.93 -0.31 16.41
CA ARG A 332 -20.96 -1.66 16.97
C ARG A 332 -20.52 -2.71 15.94
N GLU A 333 -20.94 -2.56 14.70
CA GLU A 333 -20.58 -3.43 13.59
C GLU A 333 -19.16 -3.14 13.11
N ALA A 334 -18.75 -1.89 13.18
CA ALA A 334 -17.47 -1.41 12.66
C ALA A 334 -16.26 -1.81 13.52
N TRP A 335 -16.40 -1.79 14.86
CA TRP A 335 -15.26 -2.00 15.75
C TRP A 335 -14.51 -3.32 15.51
N PRO A 336 -15.15 -4.49 15.36
CA PRO A 336 -14.43 -5.74 15.10
C PRO A 336 -13.60 -5.69 13.81
N ARG A 337 -14.09 -4.97 12.80
CA ARG A 337 -13.39 -4.78 11.51
C ARG A 337 -12.29 -3.74 11.62
N TYR A 338 -12.50 -2.70 12.42
CA TYR A 338 -11.51 -1.64 12.66
C TYR A 338 -10.23 -2.17 13.32
N GLU A 339 -10.30 -3.27 14.07
CA GLU A 339 -9.13 -3.94 14.65
C GLU A 339 -8.15 -4.48 13.60
N ARG A 340 -8.59 -4.66 12.34
CA ARG A 340 -7.71 -5.05 11.24
C ARG A 340 -6.58 -4.03 10.97
N ARG A 341 -6.74 -2.78 11.45
CA ARG A 341 -5.66 -1.77 11.42
C ARG A 341 -4.37 -2.26 12.05
N ILE A 342 -4.44 -3.17 13.04
CA ILE A 342 -3.28 -3.72 13.74
C ILE A 342 -2.48 -4.63 12.80
N ALA A 343 -3.13 -5.54 12.09
CA ALA A 343 -2.50 -6.42 11.10
C ALA A 343 -1.90 -5.60 9.93
N LEU A 344 -2.61 -4.55 9.51
CA LEU A 344 -2.17 -3.62 8.47
C LEU A 344 -1.13 -2.59 8.94
N LYS A 345 -0.78 -2.57 10.23
CA LYS A 345 0.15 -1.61 10.86
C LYS A 345 -0.24 -0.14 10.66
N VAL A 346 -1.54 0.15 10.53
CA VAL A 346 -2.03 1.52 10.32
C VAL A 346 -1.85 2.33 11.61
N GLY A 347 -1.02 3.38 11.55
CA GLY A 347 -0.74 4.25 12.69
C GLY A 347 0.08 3.59 13.81
N ILE A 348 0.67 2.43 13.55
CA ILE A 348 1.58 1.74 14.47
C ILE A 348 3.01 2.14 14.11
N PRO A 349 3.82 2.60 15.07
CA PRO A 349 5.21 2.97 14.83
C PRO A 349 6.02 1.80 14.28
N GLU A 350 6.96 2.09 13.39
CA GLU A 350 7.92 1.11 12.91
C GLU A 350 8.72 0.50 14.08
N GLY A 351 8.95 -0.82 14.04
CA GLY A 351 9.65 -1.53 15.12
C GLY A 351 8.81 -1.79 16.37
N PHE A 352 7.54 -1.39 16.40
CA PHE A 352 6.69 -1.71 17.54
C PHE A 352 6.45 -3.23 17.64
N SER A 353 6.71 -3.78 18.83
CA SER A 353 6.30 -5.12 19.24
C SER A 353 5.30 -5.03 20.39
N PRO A 354 4.21 -5.81 20.37
CA PRO A 354 3.30 -5.89 21.50
C PRO A 354 4.05 -6.27 22.79
N PRO A 355 3.68 -5.71 23.95
CA PRO A 355 4.24 -6.15 25.23
C PRO A 355 3.93 -7.62 25.48
N ALA A 356 4.77 -8.27 26.29
CA ALA A 356 4.60 -9.68 26.64
C ALA A 356 3.39 -9.93 27.56
N TRP A 357 2.72 -8.88 28.04
CA TRP A 357 1.54 -8.99 28.89
C TRP A 357 0.32 -9.49 28.10
N PRO A 358 -0.61 -10.23 28.75
CA PRO A 358 -1.84 -10.63 28.11
C PRO A 358 -2.68 -9.44 27.68
N PRO A 359 -3.32 -9.47 26.50
CA PRO A 359 -4.24 -8.43 26.07
C PRO A 359 -5.51 -8.45 26.93
N TRP A 360 -6.00 -7.26 27.30
CA TRP A 360 -7.30 -7.09 27.93
C TRP A 360 -8.42 -7.15 26.88
N ARG A 361 -9.46 -7.93 27.16
CA ARG A 361 -10.60 -8.17 26.27
C ARG A 361 -11.95 -7.77 26.87
N GLY A 362 -11.94 -6.99 27.96
CA GLY A 362 -13.15 -6.52 28.64
C GLY A 362 -13.49 -7.27 29.93
N GLU A 363 -12.65 -8.23 30.34
CA GLU A 363 -12.80 -8.92 31.62
C GLU A 363 -12.62 -7.95 32.80
N SER A 364 -13.35 -8.22 33.91
CA SER A 364 -13.18 -7.49 35.16
C SER A 364 -11.80 -7.81 35.76
N LEU A 365 -11.06 -6.76 36.08
CA LEU A 365 -9.76 -6.84 36.75
C LEU A 365 -9.93 -6.41 38.20
N LYS A 366 -9.35 -7.15 39.17
CA LYS A 366 -9.43 -6.82 40.59
C LYS A 366 -8.30 -5.88 41.00
N ASP A 367 -7.08 -6.40 40.98
CA ASP A 367 -5.87 -5.68 41.41
C ASP A 367 -4.86 -5.46 40.27
N GLU A 368 -5.13 -6.07 39.13
CA GLU A 368 -4.28 -5.99 37.94
C GLU A 368 -4.23 -4.55 37.38
N LEU A 369 -3.07 -4.16 36.89
CA LEU A 369 -2.90 -2.89 36.16
C LEU A 369 -3.40 -3.06 34.72
N LEU A 370 -4.20 -2.11 34.27
CA LEU A 370 -4.59 -2.01 32.85
C LEU A 370 -3.79 -0.91 32.16
N VAL A 371 -2.87 -1.30 31.31
CA VAL A 371 -2.06 -0.40 30.51
C VAL A 371 -2.78 -0.07 29.20
N LEU A 372 -3.14 1.18 29.01
CA LEU A 372 -3.77 1.69 27.81
C LEU A 372 -2.73 2.40 26.95
N ARG A 373 -2.38 1.81 25.81
CA ARG A 373 -1.38 2.34 24.88
C ARG A 373 -2.01 3.29 23.87
N GLY A 374 -1.45 4.50 23.75
CA GLY A 374 -1.80 5.44 22.69
C GLY A 374 -1.23 5.01 21.33
N GLU A 375 -2.02 5.22 20.29
CA GLU A 375 -1.66 4.98 18.89
C GLU A 375 -1.84 6.28 18.08
N GLN A 376 -1.29 6.30 16.85
CA GLN A 376 -1.48 7.35 15.86
C GLN A 376 -0.98 8.75 16.30
N GLY A 377 -1.78 9.81 16.05
CA GLY A 377 -1.44 11.20 16.28
C GLY A 377 -1.62 11.66 17.73
N LEU A 378 -1.11 12.84 18.07
CA LEU A 378 -1.27 13.41 19.43
C LEU A 378 -2.76 13.64 19.76
N GLY A 379 -3.56 14.01 18.77
CA GLY A 379 -5.01 14.20 18.93
C GLY A 379 -5.73 12.91 19.35
N ASP A 380 -5.31 11.76 18.82
CA ASP A 380 -5.89 10.45 19.17
C ASP A 380 -5.54 10.06 20.61
N HIS A 381 -4.30 10.31 21.05
CA HIS A 381 -3.93 10.11 22.46
C HIS A 381 -4.80 10.96 23.39
N ILE A 382 -5.06 12.22 23.03
CA ILE A 382 -5.92 13.11 23.81
C ILE A 382 -7.36 12.56 23.82
N LEU A 383 -7.94 12.32 22.65
CA LEU A 383 -9.32 11.87 22.52
C LEU A 383 -9.58 10.59 23.31
N PHE A 384 -8.79 9.53 23.05
CA PHE A 384 -9.05 8.21 23.61
C PHE A 384 -8.62 8.07 25.08
N SER A 385 -7.88 9.04 25.65
CA SER A 385 -7.59 9.07 27.09
C SER A 385 -8.85 9.23 27.96
N CYS A 386 -9.98 9.69 27.37
CA CYS A 386 -11.27 9.72 28.08
C CYS A 386 -11.70 8.33 28.57
N PHE A 387 -11.33 7.26 27.86
CA PHE A 387 -11.59 5.89 28.28
C PHE A 387 -10.75 5.50 29.51
N GLY A 388 -9.55 6.06 29.68
CA GLY A 388 -8.78 5.91 30.92
C GLY A 388 -9.54 6.45 32.13
N ALA A 389 -10.07 7.67 32.03
CA ALA A 389 -10.90 8.26 33.08
C ALA A 389 -12.21 7.47 33.30
N HIS A 390 -12.80 6.94 32.23
CA HIS A 390 -14.03 6.15 32.32
C HIS A 390 -13.80 4.82 33.04
N LEU A 391 -12.77 4.08 32.64
CA LEU A 391 -12.43 2.78 33.25
C LEU A 391 -11.96 2.95 34.70
N ALA A 392 -11.22 4.03 35.02
CA ALA A 392 -10.86 4.33 36.40
C ALA A 392 -12.10 4.52 37.31
N LYS A 393 -13.17 5.17 36.80
CA LYS A 393 -14.45 5.28 37.52
C LYS A 393 -15.15 3.94 37.73
N LEU A 394 -14.90 2.96 36.85
CA LEU A 394 -15.39 1.60 36.97
C LEU A 394 -14.54 0.73 37.91
N GLY A 395 -13.49 1.31 38.51
CA GLY A 395 -12.64 0.63 39.48
C GLY A 395 -11.39 -0.02 38.90
N TYR A 396 -11.09 0.20 37.62
CA TYR A 396 -9.84 -0.31 37.02
C TYR A 396 -8.64 0.55 37.44
N ARG A 397 -7.51 -0.09 37.67
CA ARG A 397 -6.22 0.58 37.92
C ARG A 397 -5.54 0.90 36.60
N ILE A 398 -5.57 2.15 36.18
CA ILE A 398 -5.20 2.58 34.82
C ILE A 398 -3.78 3.17 34.76
N VAL A 399 -3.01 2.66 33.81
CA VAL A 399 -1.75 3.25 33.35
C VAL A 399 -1.91 3.71 31.90
N LEU A 400 -1.64 4.97 31.61
CA LEU A 400 -1.60 5.46 30.22
C LEU A 400 -0.17 5.39 29.69
N TRP A 401 0.02 4.71 28.56
CA TRP A 401 1.29 4.66 27.85
C TRP A 401 1.20 5.57 26.62
N THR A 402 1.94 6.67 26.65
CA THR A 402 1.85 7.75 25.67
C THR A 402 3.22 8.25 25.21
N LYS A 403 3.24 9.18 24.24
CA LYS A 403 4.47 9.86 23.82
C LYS A 403 5.03 10.72 24.94
N PRO A 404 6.38 10.85 25.08
CA PRO A 404 6.99 11.65 26.15
C PRO A 404 6.43 13.05 26.26
N SER A 405 6.19 13.72 25.13
CA SER A 405 5.70 15.09 25.08
C SER A 405 4.28 15.27 25.66
N LEU A 406 3.44 14.23 25.65
CA LEU A 406 2.07 14.29 26.17
C LEU A 406 1.95 13.85 27.64
N GLN A 407 2.99 13.27 28.23
CA GLN A 407 2.93 12.80 29.62
C GLN A 407 2.43 13.86 30.61
N PRO A 408 2.99 15.10 30.63
CA PRO A 408 2.56 16.10 31.59
C PRO A 408 1.08 16.41 31.48
N LEU A 409 0.57 16.59 30.26
CA LEU A 409 -0.84 16.87 30.02
C LEU A 409 -1.74 15.70 30.46
N LEU A 410 -1.42 14.47 30.07
CA LEU A 410 -2.26 13.30 30.37
C LEU A 410 -2.21 12.86 31.84
N ARG A 411 -1.24 13.33 32.65
CA ARG A 411 -1.26 13.15 34.10
C ARG A 411 -2.45 13.83 34.77
N THR A 412 -3.10 14.77 34.10
CA THR A 412 -4.30 15.44 34.59
C THR A 412 -5.58 14.63 34.37
N VAL A 413 -5.54 13.47 33.66
CA VAL A 413 -6.68 12.59 33.45
C VAL A 413 -7.16 11.99 34.77
N PRO A 414 -8.42 12.21 35.18
CA PRO A 414 -8.89 11.81 36.51
C PRO A 414 -8.86 10.28 36.71
N GLY A 415 -8.36 9.84 37.86
CA GLY A 415 -8.34 8.45 38.28
C GLY A 415 -7.28 7.59 37.59
N VAL A 416 -6.46 8.15 36.72
CA VAL A 416 -5.31 7.46 36.14
C VAL A 416 -4.19 7.38 37.18
N GLU A 417 -3.68 6.18 37.41
CA GLU A 417 -2.67 5.92 38.45
C GLU A 417 -1.28 6.41 38.01
N ARG A 418 -0.93 6.16 36.73
CA ARG A 418 0.35 6.56 36.13
C ARG A 418 0.21 6.91 34.66
N VAL A 419 1.10 7.79 34.19
CA VAL A 419 1.31 8.08 32.77
C VAL A 419 2.78 7.85 32.45
N VAL A 420 3.06 6.96 31.52
CA VAL A 420 4.42 6.52 31.16
C VAL A 420 4.68 6.69 29.66
N SER A 421 5.92 6.89 29.28
CA SER A 421 6.38 6.85 27.88
C SER A 421 7.24 5.63 27.58
N ASP A 422 7.78 5.01 28.62
CA ASP A 422 8.54 3.77 28.55
C ASP A 422 7.89 2.74 29.50
N ILE A 423 7.56 1.58 28.94
CA ILE A 423 6.96 0.47 29.70
C ILE A 423 7.98 -0.28 30.56
N ALA A 424 9.28 -0.06 30.36
CA ALA A 424 10.33 -0.66 31.19
C ALA A 424 10.15 -0.31 32.68
N VAL A 425 9.52 0.83 32.99
CA VAL A 425 9.19 1.21 34.38
C VAL A 425 8.16 0.28 35.04
N LEU A 426 7.50 -0.59 34.29
CA LEU A 426 6.58 -1.60 34.76
C LEU A 426 7.21 -3.00 34.72
N ALA A 427 8.49 -3.10 34.40
CA ALA A 427 9.23 -4.37 34.39
C ALA A 427 9.18 -5.02 35.79
N GLY A 428 8.82 -6.31 35.84
CA GLY A 428 8.64 -7.04 37.10
C GLY A 428 7.23 -7.01 37.69
N SER A 429 6.29 -6.25 37.12
CA SER A 429 4.87 -6.35 37.49
C SER A 429 4.25 -7.61 36.86
N SER A 430 3.77 -8.53 37.69
CA SER A 430 3.19 -9.81 37.23
C SER A 430 1.73 -9.68 36.78
N ASP A 431 1.01 -8.73 37.34
CA ASP A 431 -0.44 -8.60 37.21
C ASP A 431 -0.77 -7.38 36.34
N VAL A 432 -0.43 -7.50 35.04
CA VAL A 432 -0.63 -6.45 34.03
C VAL A 432 -1.39 -6.97 32.84
N ARG A 433 -2.41 -6.23 32.42
CA ARG A 433 -3.10 -6.38 31.13
C ARG A 433 -2.86 -5.15 30.30
N TRP A 434 -2.98 -5.27 29.00
CA TRP A 434 -2.84 -4.12 28.14
C TRP A 434 -3.88 -4.09 27.01
N ALA A 435 -4.19 -2.90 26.53
CA ALA A 435 -4.97 -2.68 25.32
C ALA A 435 -4.49 -1.42 24.60
N SER A 436 -4.71 -1.37 23.28
CA SER A 436 -4.65 -0.09 22.58
C SER A 436 -5.81 0.81 23.02
N MET A 437 -5.56 2.10 23.24
CA MET A 437 -6.62 3.07 23.53
C MET A 437 -7.70 3.06 22.46
N MET A 438 -7.32 2.89 21.20
CA MET A 438 -8.26 2.85 20.07
C MET A 438 -9.04 1.55 19.94
N SER A 439 -8.65 0.49 20.65
CA SER A 439 -9.40 -0.76 20.75
C SER A 439 -10.43 -0.75 21.89
N VAL A 440 -10.23 0.10 22.89
CA VAL A 440 -11.14 0.18 24.05
C VAL A 440 -12.60 0.44 23.68
N PRO A 441 -12.92 1.35 22.72
CA PRO A 441 -14.32 1.53 22.29
C PRO A 441 -14.97 0.24 21.79
N GLY A 442 -14.23 -0.56 21.02
CA GLY A 442 -14.70 -1.85 20.51
C GLY A 442 -14.89 -2.88 21.62
N ILE A 443 -13.93 -2.97 22.55
CA ILE A 443 -13.99 -3.87 23.71
C ILE A 443 -15.22 -3.55 24.57
N LEU A 444 -15.55 -2.27 24.75
CA LEU A 444 -16.69 -1.81 25.54
C LEU A 444 -18.01 -1.77 24.73
N GLY A 445 -17.99 -2.08 23.43
CA GLY A 445 -19.16 -1.97 22.56
C GLY A 445 -19.70 -0.54 22.45
N THR A 446 -18.81 0.47 22.47
CA THR A 446 -19.16 1.90 22.46
C THR A 446 -19.90 2.26 21.18
N THR A 447 -20.98 3.04 21.33
CA THR A 447 -21.75 3.67 20.25
C THR A 447 -21.69 5.18 20.38
N PRO A 448 -22.13 5.96 19.39
CA PRO A 448 -22.17 7.44 19.51
C PRO A 448 -22.94 7.95 20.74
N GLU A 449 -23.92 7.18 21.23
CA GLU A 449 -24.75 7.51 22.40
C GLU A 449 -24.07 7.16 23.72
N THR A 450 -23.19 6.16 23.73
CA THR A 450 -22.56 5.63 24.95
C THR A 450 -21.12 6.11 25.15
N VAL A 451 -20.64 7.01 24.30
CA VAL A 451 -19.31 7.66 24.47
C VAL A 451 -19.24 8.31 25.85
N PRO A 452 -18.13 8.14 26.60
CA PRO A 452 -17.95 8.77 27.92
C PRO A 452 -17.67 10.28 27.78
N ARG A 453 -18.74 11.06 27.52
CA ARG A 453 -18.67 12.50 27.19
C ARG A 453 -19.07 13.45 28.32
N ASN A 454 -19.44 12.95 29.48
CA ASN A 454 -20.23 13.74 30.46
C ASN A 454 -19.45 14.81 31.23
N ARG A 455 -18.15 14.93 31.11
CA ARG A 455 -17.33 15.95 31.81
C ARG A 455 -16.00 16.19 31.08
N PRO A 456 -15.38 17.39 31.27
CA PRO A 456 -13.97 17.55 30.95
C PRO A 456 -13.12 16.48 31.63
N PHE A 457 -12.14 15.95 30.93
CA PHE A 457 -11.25 14.91 31.45
C PHE A 457 -9.77 15.30 31.38
N LEU A 458 -9.48 16.52 30.96
CA LEU A 458 -8.18 17.16 31.11
C LEU A 458 -8.32 18.44 31.90
N THR A 459 -7.23 18.82 32.59
CA THR A 459 -7.14 20.05 33.35
C THR A 459 -5.83 20.77 32.99
N ALA A 460 -5.91 22.09 32.79
CA ALA A 460 -4.72 22.92 32.61
C ALA A 460 -4.09 23.26 33.95
N GLU A 461 -2.78 23.44 33.97
CA GLU A 461 -2.02 23.83 35.18
C GLU A 461 -2.45 25.21 35.66
N PRO A 462 -2.93 25.37 36.93
CA PRO A 462 -3.49 26.63 37.42
C PRO A 462 -2.53 27.82 37.32
N ASP A 463 -1.25 27.61 37.63
CA ASP A 463 -0.24 28.67 37.59
C ASP A 463 0.00 29.17 36.16
N ARG A 464 0.03 28.24 35.17
CA ARG A 464 0.12 28.63 33.77
C ARG A 464 -1.14 29.37 33.32
N VAL A 465 -2.31 28.93 33.77
CA VAL A 465 -3.57 29.62 33.46
C VAL A 465 -3.56 31.04 33.96
N ALA A 466 -3.07 31.27 35.19
CA ALA A 466 -2.96 32.60 35.80
C ALA A 466 -1.96 33.49 35.02
N ALA A 467 -0.79 32.96 34.70
CA ALA A 467 0.23 33.69 33.93
C ALA A 467 -0.27 34.10 32.53
N TRP A 468 -0.94 33.19 31.84
CA TRP A 468 -1.53 33.47 30.52
C TRP A 468 -2.72 34.43 30.60
N ARG A 469 -3.50 34.43 31.71
CA ARG A 469 -4.57 35.39 31.97
C ARG A 469 -4.04 36.81 32.05
N GLU A 470 -2.97 37.02 32.78
CA GLU A 470 -2.31 38.31 32.90
C GLU A 470 -1.80 38.80 31.54
N ARG A 471 -1.16 37.93 30.78
CA ARG A 471 -0.57 38.24 29.48
C ARG A 471 -1.64 38.55 28.42
N LEU A 472 -2.74 37.82 28.38
CA LEU A 472 -3.85 38.01 27.42
C LEU A 472 -4.75 39.20 27.79
N GLY A 473 -4.75 39.59 29.06
CA GLY A 473 -5.63 40.65 29.57
C GLY A 473 -7.12 40.26 29.55
N THR A 474 -7.96 41.23 29.98
CA THR A 474 -9.40 41.01 30.15
C THR A 474 -10.27 41.55 29.03
N HIS A 475 -9.73 42.37 28.14
CA HIS A 475 -10.50 43.04 27.10
C HIS A 475 -10.82 42.15 25.91
N GLY A 476 -11.93 42.45 25.21
CA GLY A 476 -12.34 41.86 23.97
C GLY A 476 -12.79 40.39 24.07
N PHE A 477 -13.49 39.94 23.06
CA PHE A 477 -13.94 38.55 22.89
C PHE A 477 -12.78 37.74 22.26
N LYS A 478 -12.17 36.84 23.01
CA LYS A 478 -10.96 36.12 22.64
C LYS A 478 -11.28 34.79 21.94
N ILE A 479 -10.94 34.69 20.66
CA ILE A 479 -11.11 33.47 19.87
C ILE A 479 -9.72 32.87 19.58
N GLY A 480 -9.45 31.68 20.12
CA GLY A 480 -8.28 30.90 19.73
C GLY A 480 -8.48 30.26 18.37
N ILE A 481 -7.52 30.44 17.47
CA ILE A 481 -7.61 29.91 16.11
C ILE A 481 -6.45 28.98 15.79
N ALA A 482 -6.77 27.89 15.08
CA ALA A 482 -5.79 27.06 14.34
C ALA A 482 -6.37 26.79 12.97
N TRP A 483 -5.49 26.60 11.95
CA TRP A 483 -5.95 26.49 10.57
C TRP A 483 -5.26 25.39 9.75
N GLN A 484 -4.05 24.99 10.13
CA GLN A 484 -3.34 23.94 9.41
C GLN A 484 -3.14 22.69 10.25
N ASN A 485 -3.12 21.55 9.55
CA ASN A 485 -2.72 20.26 10.07
C ASN A 485 -1.22 20.06 9.84
N ALA A 486 -0.52 19.45 10.80
CA ALA A 486 0.93 19.25 10.73
C ALA A 486 1.36 18.15 9.71
N GLY A 487 0.44 17.37 9.18
CA GLY A 487 0.72 16.27 8.27
C GLY A 487 0.99 16.71 6.84
N ALA A 488 1.86 15.98 6.15
CA ALA A 488 2.21 16.21 4.74
C ALA A 488 1.26 15.50 3.75
N SER A 489 0.25 14.77 4.23
CA SER A 489 -0.67 14.03 3.37
C SER A 489 -1.62 14.97 2.62
N HIS A 490 -2.12 14.54 1.47
CA HIS A 490 -3.15 15.29 0.74
C HIS A 490 -4.44 15.46 1.55
N LEU A 491 -4.82 14.48 2.37
CA LEU A 491 -5.96 14.57 3.28
C LEU A 491 -5.75 15.65 4.35
N ASP A 492 -4.53 15.81 4.87
CA ASP A 492 -4.22 16.88 5.82
C ASP A 492 -4.37 18.26 5.18
N LYS A 493 -4.01 18.39 3.91
CA LYS A 493 -4.23 19.63 3.14
C LYS A 493 -5.71 19.93 2.93
N LEU A 494 -6.54 18.92 2.66
CA LEU A 494 -8.01 19.11 2.52
C LEU A 494 -8.67 19.51 3.82
N ARG A 495 -8.16 19.02 4.96
CA ARG A 495 -8.65 19.39 6.29
C ARG A 495 -8.14 20.75 6.77
N SER A 496 -7.06 21.24 6.17
CA SER A 496 -6.51 22.58 6.49
C SER A 496 -7.40 23.67 5.90
N ILE A 497 -7.52 24.75 6.63
CA ILE A 497 -8.34 25.91 6.28
C ILE A 497 -7.40 27.03 5.84
N PRO A 498 -7.58 27.69 4.71
CA PRO A 498 -6.80 28.87 4.38
C PRO A 498 -6.99 29.97 5.45
N LEU A 499 -5.91 30.54 5.97
CA LEU A 499 -5.97 31.56 7.03
C LEU A 499 -6.89 32.74 6.66
N ARG A 500 -6.95 33.12 5.38
CA ARG A 500 -7.83 34.20 4.88
C ARG A 500 -9.32 34.01 5.23
N GLU A 501 -9.80 32.79 5.44
CA GLU A 501 -11.21 32.53 5.78
C GLU A 501 -11.57 33.08 7.17
N PHE A 502 -10.58 33.18 8.07
CA PHE A 502 -10.77 33.77 9.41
C PHE A 502 -10.94 35.30 9.38
N ALA A 503 -10.75 35.95 8.22
CA ALA A 503 -10.99 37.39 8.08
C ALA A 503 -12.41 37.79 8.48
N THR A 504 -13.40 36.93 8.22
CA THR A 504 -14.81 37.16 8.61
C THR A 504 -14.96 37.30 10.12
N LEU A 505 -14.20 36.56 10.90
CA LEU A 505 -14.20 36.64 12.35
C LEU A 505 -13.40 37.86 12.86
N GLY A 506 -12.25 38.14 12.22
CA GLY A 506 -11.45 39.32 12.52
C GLY A 506 -12.11 40.65 12.24
N ALA A 507 -13.12 40.67 11.34
CA ALA A 507 -13.93 41.85 11.03
C ALA A 507 -15.01 42.12 12.09
N ILE A 508 -15.30 41.21 13.01
CA ILE A 508 -16.32 41.39 14.06
C ILE A 508 -15.78 42.36 15.13
N PRO A 509 -16.41 43.52 15.36
CA PRO A 509 -15.93 44.50 16.33
C PRO A 509 -15.74 43.91 17.73
N GLY A 510 -14.57 44.14 18.34
CA GLY A 510 -14.21 43.66 19.67
C GLY A 510 -13.79 42.18 19.75
N VAL A 511 -13.71 41.46 18.61
CA VAL A 511 -13.11 40.14 18.53
C VAL A 511 -11.58 40.26 18.44
N ARG A 512 -10.88 39.40 19.16
CA ARG A 512 -9.43 39.22 19.12
C ARG A 512 -9.14 37.78 18.67
N LEU A 513 -8.39 37.63 17.59
CA LEU A 513 -7.98 36.33 17.09
C LEU A 513 -6.58 35.99 17.64
N ILE A 514 -6.49 34.90 18.40
CA ILE A 514 -5.28 34.46 19.10
C ILE A 514 -4.80 33.16 18.45
N SER A 515 -3.60 33.14 17.90
CA SER A 515 -3.02 31.98 17.24
C SER A 515 -2.68 30.87 18.21
N LEU A 516 -3.32 29.71 18.07
CA LEU A 516 -2.92 28.45 18.69
C LEU A 516 -2.14 27.57 17.70
N GLN A 517 -1.85 28.08 16.50
CA GLN A 517 -1.09 27.37 15.46
C GLN A 517 0.37 27.29 15.84
N LYS A 518 0.96 26.09 15.70
CA LYS A 518 2.39 25.84 15.85
C LYS A 518 2.93 25.07 14.66
N GLY A 519 4.13 25.42 14.22
CA GLY A 519 4.77 24.81 13.06
C GLY A 519 4.17 25.31 11.74
N ALA A 520 3.83 24.40 10.83
CA ALA A 520 3.28 24.75 9.53
C ALA A 520 2.07 25.69 9.63
N GLY A 521 2.02 26.70 8.78
CA GLY A 521 0.97 27.73 8.73
C GLY A 521 1.27 29.00 9.51
N VAL A 522 2.22 29.01 10.45
CA VAL A 522 2.61 30.22 11.17
C VAL A 522 3.17 31.28 10.20
N GLU A 523 3.80 30.85 9.14
CA GLU A 523 4.31 31.67 8.03
C GLU A 523 3.22 32.43 7.27
N ASP A 524 1.95 32.06 7.39
CA ASP A 524 0.84 32.76 6.75
C ASP A 524 0.43 34.04 7.50
N ILE A 525 0.76 34.16 8.79
CA ILE A 525 0.31 35.27 9.65
C ILE A 525 0.79 36.64 9.14
N PRO A 526 2.05 36.83 8.73
CA PRO A 526 2.51 38.13 8.25
C PRO A 526 1.80 38.64 7.00
N ALA A 527 1.24 37.73 6.19
CA ALA A 527 0.50 38.04 4.97
C ALA A 527 -1.01 38.19 5.19
N ALA A 528 -1.51 38.00 6.41
CA ALA A 528 -2.93 38.11 6.71
C ALA A 528 -3.41 39.56 6.61
N ALA A 529 -4.55 39.79 5.96
CA ALA A 529 -5.19 41.11 5.83
C ALA A 529 -5.92 41.59 7.11
N PHE A 530 -5.79 40.85 8.22
CA PHE A 530 -6.42 41.10 9.52
C PHE A 530 -5.47 40.75 10.65
N GLN A 531 -5.74 41.26 11.84
CA GLN A 531 -4.86 41.05 12.99
C GLN A 531 -5.02 39.66 13.59
N VAL A 532 -3.89 38.96 13.75
CA VAL A 532 -3.77 37.72 14.50
C VAL A 532 -2.70 37.91 15.59
N GLU A 533 -3.09 37.73 16.83
CA GLU A 533 -2.18 37.82 17.95
C GLU A 533 -1.37 36.53 18.11
N THR A 534 -0.04 36.64 18.18
CA THR A 534 0.86 35.50 18.39
C THR A 534 1.23 35.39 19.88
N LEU A 535 1.51 34.19 20.32
CA LEU A 535 1.81 33.89 21.71
C LEU A 535 3.32 33.91 22.04
N GLY A 536 4.15 34.22 21.04
CA GLY A 536 5.62 34.31 21.16
C GLY A 536 6.31 32.97 20.89
N ASP A 537 7.64 33.05 20.73
CA ASP A 537 8.46 31.94 20.23
C ASP A 537 8.54 30.76 21.22
N ASN A 538 8.41 31.02 22.50
CA ASN A 538 8.49 30.01 23.58
C ASN A 538 7.14 29.31 23.87
N PHE A 539 6.10 29.59 23.08
CA PHE A 539 4.78 28.99 23.27
C PHE A 539 4.85 27.47 23.05
N ASP A 540 4.42 26.67 24.05
CA ASP A 540 4.53 25.21 24.09
C ASP A 540 5.95 24.66 23.86
N GLU A 541 7.01 25.42 24.25
CA GLU A 541 8.40 24.94 24.17
C GLU A 541 8.88 24.32 25.51
N GLY A 542 8.20 24.59 26.61
CA GLY A 542 8.63 24.19 27.96
C GLY A 542 7.83 23.02 28.54
N GLY A 543 8.49 21.88 28.83
CA GLY A 543 7.96 20.84 29.72
C GLY A 543 6.98 19.83 29.10
N GLY A 544 6.51 20.02 27.87
CA GLY A 544 5.60 19.09 27.21
C GLY A 544 4.70 19.75 26.15
N ALA A 545 4.09 18.94 25.30
CA ALA A 545 3.18 19.43 24.26
C ALA A 545 1.85 19.91 24.86
N PHE A 546 1.34 21.02 24.35
CA PHE A 546 0.02 21.59 24.64
C PHE A 546 -0.19 22.11 26.07
N LEU A 547 0.84 22.29 26.88
CA LEU A 547 0.66 22.81 28.24
C LEU A 547 0.26 24.28 28.23
N ASP A 548 0.95 25.11 27.42
CA ASP A 548 0.56 26.49 27.23
C ASP A 548 -0.71 26.63 26.43
N SER A 549 -0.89 25.80 25.38
CA SER A 549 -2.15 25.71 24.62
C SER A 549 -3.35 25.47 25.55
N ALA A 550 -3.25 24.51 26.48
CA ALA A 550 -4.30 24.23 27.46
C ALA A 550 -4.56 25.42 28.37
N ALA A 551 -3.51 26.07 28.88
CA ALA A 551 -3.62 27.22 29.77
C ALA A 551 -4.20 28.47 29.05
N VAL A 552 -3.79 28.72 27.81
CA VAL A 552 -4.36 29.77 26.96
C VAL A 552 -5.84 29.51 26.72
N MET A 553 -6.23 28.28 26.32
CA MET A 553 -7.63 27.90 26.05
C MET A 553 -8.53 28.15 27.26
N MET A 554 -8.03 28.02 28.50
CA MET A 554 -8.80 28.32 29.70
C MET A 554 -9.13 29.82 29.84
N ASN A 555 -8.44 30.69 29.13
CA ASN A 555 -8.62 32.15 29.12
C ASN A 555 -9.30 32.66 27.82
N LEU A 556 -9.75 31.73 26.92
CA LEU A 556 -10.47 32.08 25.69
C LEU A 556 -11.98 31.96 25.88
N ASP A 557 -12.75 32.73 25.12
CA ASP A 557 -14.19 32.66 25.06
C ASP A 557 -14.67 31.56 24.08
N LEU A 558 -13.86 31.29 23.06
CA LEU A 558 -14.15 30.31 22.01
C LEU A 558 -12.86 29.80 21.37
N VAL A 559 -12.87 28.57 20.87
CA VAL A 559 -11.84 28.02 19.99
C VAL A 559 -12.47 27.72 18.63
N VAL A 560 -11.84 28.15 17.52
CA VAL A 560 -12.26 27.85 16.14
C VAL A 560 -11.11 27.16 15.42
N THR A 561 -11.31 25.91 14.96
CA THR A 561 -10.23 25.07 14.45
C THR A 561 -10.75 24.03 13.46
N PRO A 562 -9.93 23.52 12.51
CA PRO A 562 -10.27 22.32 11.77
C PRO A 562 -10.21 21.07 12.68
N CYS A 563 -10.48 19.91 12.08
CA CYS A 563 -10.27 18.61 12.73
C CYS A 563 -8.76 18.35 12.92
N ASN A 564 -8.24 18.66 14.11
CA ASN A 564 -6.84 18.48 14.52
C ASN A 564 -6.72 18.27 16.04
N ALA A 565 -5.48 18.19 16.55
CA ALA A 565 -5.21 18.00 17.98
C ALA A 565 -5.77 19.13 18.85
N ILE A 566 -5.84 20.38 18.34
CA ILE A 566 -6.39 21.54 19.05
C ILE A 566 -7.90 21.36 19.30
N ALA A 567 -8.65 20.80 18.34
CA ALA A 567 -10.06 20.47 18.54
C ALA A 567 -10.28 19.47 19.68
N HIS A 568 -9.43 18.44 19.73
CA HIS A 568 -9.50 17.41 20.76
C HIS A 568 -9.06 17.93 22.13
N LEU A 569 -8.05 18.80 22.18
CA LEU A 569 -7.60 19.43 23.42
C LEU A 569 -8.69 20.36 23.98
N ALA A 570 -9.24 21.24 23.15
CA ALA A 570 -10.30 22.16 23.57
C ALA A 570 -11.54 21.42 24.10
N GLY A 571 -11.94 20.36 23.37
CA GLY A 571 -13.05 19.49 23.78
C GLY A 571 -12.78 18.74 25.09
N ALA A 572 -11.58 18.20 25.27
CA ALA A 572 -11.15 17.50 26.49
C ALA A 572 -11.10 18.42 27.72
N LEU A 573 -10.75 19.70 27.52
CA LEU A 573 -10.78 20.75 28.55
C LEU A 573 -12.20 21.32 28.78
N GLY A 574 -13.19 20.87 28.01
CA GLY A 574 -14.57 21.36 28.10
C GLY A 574 -14.76 22.80 27.62
N ARG A 575 -13.87 23.30 26.75
CA ARG A 575 -13.96 24.66 26.24
C ARG A 575 -14.95 24.77 25.09
N PRO A 576 -15.69 25.91 25.00
CA PRO A 576 -16.52 26.17 23.82
C PRO A 576 -15.68 26.09 22.54
N THR A 577 -16.08 25.23 21.62
CA THR A 577 -15.28 24.95 20.41
C THR A 577 -16.18 24.87 19.19
N PHE A 578 -15.81 25.58 18.14
CA PHE A 578 -16.39 25.44 16.80
C PHE A 578 -15.38 24.71 15.92
N VAL A 579 -15.75 23.52 15.44
CA VAL A 579 -14.91 22.73 14.55
C VAL A 579 -15.41 22.88 13.12
N ALA A 580 -14.56 23.48 12.28
CA ALA A 580 -14.80 23.60 10.86
C ALA A 580 -14.38 22.29 10.15
N LEU A 581 -15.34 21.65 9.48
CA LEU A 581 -15.19 20.34 8.88
C LEU A 581 -15.30 20.41 7.35
N MET A 582 -14.50 19.60 6.67
CA MET A 582 -14.70 19.34 5.24
C MET A 582 -16.04 18.64 4.99
N HIS A 583 -16.47 18.58 3.72
CA HIS A 583 -17.76 18.02 3.31
C HIS A 583 -17.99 16.61 3.85
N VAL A 584 -17.01 15.74 3.71
CA VAL A 584 -16.97 14.42 4.35
C VAL A 584 -15.89 14.42 5.41
N PRO A 585 -16.24 14.50 6.70
CA PRO A 585 -15.28 14.60 7.79
C PRO A 585 -14.65 13.24 8.13
N GLU A 586 -13.70 13.24 9.05
CA GLU A 586 -13.28 12.00 9.70
C GLU A 586 -14.46 11.38 10.48
N TRP A 587 -14.44 10.05 10.58
CA TRP A 587 -15.51 9.27 11.20
C TRP A 587 -15.86 9.70 12.65
N ARG A 588 -14.91 10.32 13.37
CA ARG A 588 -15.11 10.79 14.75
C ARG A 588 -16.21 11.85 14.86
N TRP A 589 -16.40 12.63 13.80
CA TRP A 589 -17.38 13.73 13.76
C TRP A 589 -18.72 13.33 13.16
N LEU A 590 -18.82 12.10 12.65
CA LEU A 590 -20.03 11.57 11.99
C LEU A 590 -20.52 12.47 10.82
N LEU A 591 -21.66 12.10 10.25
CA LEU A 591 -22.39 12.90 9.27
C LEU A 591 -23.52 13.69 9.94
N ASP A 592 -24.49 14.09 9.31
CA ASP A 592 -25.84 14.60 9.65
C ASP A 592 -26.07 15.13 11.09
N ARG A 593 -25.05 15.76 11.70
CA ARG A 593 -25.15 16.37 13.02
C ARG A 593 -24.25 17.60 13.16
N ASP A 594 -24.66 18.54 14.00
CA ASP A 594 -23.92 19.77 14.31
C ASP A 594 -23.35 19.79 15.75
N ASP A 595 -23.59 18.73 16.54
CA ASP A 595 -22.94 18.48 17.83
C ASP A 595 -21.88 17.38 17.74
N SER A 596 -21.02 17.27 18.74
CA SER A 596 -20.02 16.20 18.81
C SER A 596 -20.47 15.06 19.71
N PRO A 597 -20.33 13.79 19.29
CA PRO A 597 -20.57 12.66 20.20
C PRO A 597 -19.53 12.59 21.34
N TRP A 598 -18.35 13.21 21.16
CA TRP A 598 -17.25 13.17 22.11
C TRP A 598 -17.25 14.32 23.11
N TYR A 599 -17.66 15.54 22.68
CA TYR A 599 -17.45 16.78 23.42
C TYR A 599 -18.73 17.62 23.46
N PRO A 600 -19.40 17.73 24.65
CA PRO A 600 -20.69 18.46 24.75
C PRO A 600 -20.61 19.96 24.42
N ALA A 601 -19.42 20.58 24.62
CA ALA A 601 -19.23 22.01 24.37
C ALA A 601 -18.78 22.33 22.93
N THR A 602 -18.77 21.31 22.04
CA THR A 602 -18.30 21.46 20.66
C THR A 602 -19.45 21.49 19.68
N ARG A 603 -19.45 22.50 18.79
CA ARG A 603 -20.36 22.59 17.65
C ARG A 603 -19.60 22.40 16.34
N LEU A 604 -20.21 21.67 15.41
CA LEU A 604 -19.64 21.28 14.13
C LEU A 604 -20.19 22.14 12.99
N PHE A 605 -19.29 22.64 12.14
CA PHE A 605 -19.64 23.42 10.95
C PHE A 605 -19.05 22.73 9.73
N ARG A 606 -19.88 22.06 8.95
CA ARG A 606 -19.49 21.23 7.81
C ARG A 606 -19.66 21.98 6.50
N GLN A 607 -18.72 21.78 5.56
CA GLN A 607 -18.88 22.28 4.20
C GLN A 607 -20.15 21.71 3.55
N SER A 608 -20.90 22.54 2.82
CA SER A 608 -22.06 22.14 2.03
C SER A 608 -21.67 21.37 0.76
N GLY A 609 -20.50 21.64 0.23
CA GLY A 609 -19.84 20.95 -0.87
C GLY A 609 -18.33 21.03 -0.69
N ALA A 610 -17.57 20.19 -1.38
CA ALA A 610 -16.10 20.15 -1.25
C ALA A 610 -15.47 21.52 -1.55
N GLY A 611 -14.65 22.03 -0.61
CA GLY A 611 -13.98 23.32 -0.74
C GLY A 611 -14.77 24.54 -0.28
N ASP A 612 -16.02 24.40 0.17
CA ASP A 612 -16.88 25.51 0.63
C ASP A 612 -16.47 26.00 2.05
N TRP A 613 -15.23 26.46 2.19
CA TRP A 613 -14.80 27.14 3.42
C TRP A 613 -15.49 28.48 3.64
N PRO A 614 -15.72 29.34 2.62
CA PRO A 614 -16.44 30.60 2.81
C PRO A 614 -17.83 30.41 3.42
N GLY A 615 -18.63 29.44 2.95
CA GLY A 615 -19.94 29.14 3.51
C GLY A 615 -19.86 28.61 4.96
N VAL A 616 -18.83 27.86 5.31
CA VAL A 616 -18.59 27.43 6.69
C VAL A 616 -18.32 28.64 7.59
N PHE A 617 -17.42 29.55 7.16
CA PHE A 617 -17.02 30.71 7.97
C PHE A 617 -18.13 31.77 8.10
N ALA A 618 -19.01 31.90 7.11
CA ALA A 618 -20.20 32.72 7.26
C ALA A 618 -21.10 32.21 8.41
N ARG A 619 -21.37 30.90 8.45
CA ARG A 619 -22.17 30.30 9.54
C ARG A 619 -21.47 30.35 10.90
N ILE A 620 -20.14 30.24 10.94
CA ILE A 620 -19.33 30.41 12.17
C ILE A 620 -19.46 31.87 12.65
N ALA A 621 -19.35 32.88 11.76
CA ALA A 621 -19.47 34.27 12.12
C ALA A 621 -20.86 34.59 12.73
N ASP A 622 -21.93 34.09 12.12
CA ASP A 622 -23.31 34.21 12.65
C ASP A 622 -23.41 33.60 14.06
N ALA A 623 -22.80 32.41 14.27
CA ALA A 623 -22.82 31.76 15.56
C ALA A 623 -21.97 32.50 16.62
N VAL A 624 -20.90 33.19 16.22
CA VAL A 624 -20.10 34.07 17.11
C VAL A 624 -20.90 35.28 17.52
N HIS A 625 -21.62 35.92 16.58
CA HIS A 625 -22.53 37.05 16.89
C HIS A 625 -23.62 36.64 17.90
N ALA A 626 -24.30 35.51 17.64
CA ALA A 626 -25.33 35.02 18.55
C ALA A 626 -24.80 34.67 19.95
N ARG A 627 -23.59 34.14 20.05
CA ARG A 627 -22.96 33.80 21.33
C ARG A 627 -22.59 35.03 22.15
N ARG A 628 -22.06 36.06 21.50
CA ARG A 628 -21.71 37.32 22.18
C ARG A 628 -22.94 38.03 22.75
N SER A 629 -24.06 38.07 21.98
CA SER A 629 -25.31 38.65 22.46
C SER A 629 -25.93 37.94 23.67
N GLN A 630 -25.43 36.77 24.05
CA GLN A 630 -25.84 36.00 25.25
C GLN A 630 -24.94 36.27 26.45
N THR A 631 -23.76 36.85 26.22
CA THR A 631 -22.75 37.13 27.26
C THR A 631 -22.68 38.61 27.66
N ASP A 632 -23.19 39.50 26.80
CA ASP A 632 -23.48 40.91 27.09
C ASP A 632 -24.86 41.03 27.77
#